data_cc8e2bfe156306c7451771dee537d417
#
_entry.id   cc8e2bfe156306c7451771dee537d417
#
_cell.length_a   1.000
_cell.length_b   1.000
_cell.length_c   1.000
_cell.angle_alpha   90.00
_cell.angle_beta   90.00
_cell.angle_gamma   90.00
#
_symmetry.space_group_name_H-M   'P 1'
#
loop_
_entity.id
_entity.type
_entity.pdbx_description
1 polymer ?
#
loop_
_entity_poly.entity_id
_entity_poly.type
_entity_poly.pdbx_seq_one_letter_code
_entity_poly.pdbx_strand_id
1 'polypeptide(L)'
;MKSEIFSGTIPALMTPCKADRSPDFDALVAKAKELVGLGMSAVVYCGSMGDWPLLTTEQRMEGVERLVKAGIKVVVGTGAVNTATAAAIAAHAEKVGAHGLMVIPRLLSRGTVVAAQRAHFKAVLSAAPTLPAVIYNSPYYGYSTKADLFFQLRAEHKNLVGFKEFGGYADLSYAAEAITGADADLKLMIGVDTAVYHGYVNCNADGAITGIG
;
A
#
# COMPACT_ATOMS: atom_id res chain seq x y z
N MET A 1 1.39 -6.73 -16.93
CA MET A 1 0.57 -7.76 -16.26
C MET A 1 0.68 -7.73 -14.73
N LYS A 2 1.86 -7.67 -14.11
CA LYS A 2 1.96 -7.58 -12.63
C LYS A 2 1.42 -6.28 -12.00
N SER A 3 1.31 -5.21 -12.75
CA SER A 3 0.74 -3.93 -12.27
C SER A 3 -0.79 -3.88 -12.27
N GLU A 4 -1.46 -4.85 -12.86
CA GLU A 4 -2.94 -4.91 -12.95
C GLU A 4 -3.62 -4.99 -11.58
N ILE A 5 -2.88 -5.42 -10.54
CA ILE A 5 -3.40 -5.42 -9.17
C ILE A 5 -3.80 -4.00 -8.71
N PHE A 6 -3.10 -2.97 -9.19
CA PHE A 6 -3.37 -1.58 -8.84
C PHE A 6 -4.33 -0.93 -9.83
N SER A 7 -5.56 -1.41 -9.83
CA SER A 7 -6.68 -0.89 -10.64
C SER A 7 -8.01 -1.12 -9.94
N GLY A 8 -9.00 -0.28 -10.26
CA GLY A 8 -10.32 -0.38 -9.67
C GLY A 8 -10.37 -0.01 -8.18
N THR A 9 -11.33 -0.57 -7.45
CA THR A 9 -11.51 -0.27 -6.02
C THR A 9 -10.89 -1.36 -5.16
N ILE A 10 -10.00 -0.94 -4.27
CA ILE A 10 -9.25 -1.82 -3.36
C ILE A 10 -9.48 -1.31 -1.92
N PRO A 11 -10.44 -1.87 -1.16
CA PRO A 11 -10.71 -1.44 0.20
C PRO A 11 -9.55 -1.78 1.14
N ALA A 12 -9.26 -0.84 2.06
CA ALA A 12 -8.33 -1.06 3.15
C ALA A 12 -9.09 -1.73 4.30
N LEU A 13 -8.82 -3.02 4.53
CA LEU A 13 -9.48 -3.79 5.57
C LEU A 13 -9.09 -3.28 6.96
N MET A 14 -10.08 -3.20 7.84
CA MET A 14 -9.87 -3.15 9.29
C MET A 14 -9.49 -4.55 9.79
N THR A 15 -8.91 -4.61 10.99
CA THR A 15 -8.67 -5.89 11.68
C THR A 15 -9.78 -6.15 12.68
N PRO A 16 -10.73 -7.05 12.38
CA PRO A 16 -11.74 -7.45 13.37
C PRO A 16 -11.06 -8.06 14.59
N CYS A 17 -11.62 -7.80 15.77
CA CYS A 17 -11.11 -8.32 17.04
C CYS A 17 -12.20 -9.07 17.80
N LYS A 18 -11.77 -10.12 18.52
CA LYS A 18 -12.60 -10.84 19.49
C LYS A 18 -12.79 -10.00 20.76
N ALA A 19 -13.62 -10.49 21.68
CA ALA A 19 -13.89 -9.83 22.95
C ALA A 19 -12.61 -9.65 23.82
N ASP A 20 -11.64 -10.53 23.69
CA ASP A 20 -10.33 -10.47 24.35
C ASP A 20 -9.33 -9.55 23.64
N ARG A 21 -9.76 -8.86 22.58
CA ARG A 21 -8.97 -7.97 21.71
C ARG A 21 -7.94 -8.67 20.82
N SER A 22 -7.91 -9.99 20.78
CA SER A 22 -7.11 -10.71 19.79
C SER A 22 -7.73 -10.55 18.40
N PRO A 23 -6.93 -10.55 17.31
CA PRO A 23 -7.45 -10.53 15.95
C PRO A 23 -8.38 -11.70 15.68
N ASP A 24 -9.51 -11.41 14.99
CA ASP A 24 -10.41 -12.41 14.47
C ASP A 24 -10.14 -12.59 12.96
N PHE A 25 -9.25 -13.51 12.64
CA PHE A 25 -8.87 -13.76 11.25
C PHE A 25 -9.95 -14.45 10.42
N ASP A 26 -10.87 -15.17 11.07
CA ASP A 26 -11.99 -15.78 10.34
C ASP A 26 -12.98 -14.69 9.91
N ALA A 27 -13.27 -13.72 10.79
CA ALA A 27 -14.06 -12.54 10.43
C ALA A 27 -13.35 -11.66 9.38
N LEU A 28 -12.02 -11.52 9.46
CA LEU A 28 -11.22 -10.82 8.44
C LEU A 28 -11.38 -11.44 7.05
N VAL A 29 -11.25 -12.76 6.97
CA VAL A 29 -11.40 -13.51 5.71
C VAL A 29 -12.84 -13.45 5.20
N ALA A 30 -13.83 -13.56 6.08
CA ALA A 30 -15.24 -13.46 5.71
C ALA A 30 -15.54 -12.07 5.09
N LYS A 31 -15.06 -10.99 5.73
CA LYS A 31 -15.25 -9.63 5.20
C LYS A 31 -14.54 -9.42 3.87
N ALA A 32 -13.33 -9.93 3.72
CA ALA A 32 -12.61 -9.85 2.44
C ALA A 32 -13.35 -10.57 1.31
N LYS A 33 -13.91 -11.75 1.57
CA LYS A 33 -14.73 -12.50 0.59
C LYS A 33 -15.99 -11.73 0.21
N GLU A 34 -16.66 -11.13 1.19
CA GLU A 34 -17.84 -10.29 0.96
C GLU A 34 -17.52 -9.14 0.00
N LEU A 35 -16.46 -8.36 0.30
CA LEU A 35 -16.07 -7.21 -0.51
C LEU A 35 -15.67 -7.61 -1.94
N VAL A 36 -14.89 -8.68 -2.10
CA VAL A 36 -14.53 -9.20 -3.43
C VAL A 36 -15.78 -9.71 -4.16
N GLY A 37 -16.72 -10.33 -3.46
CA GLY A 37 -18.02 -10.75 -4.02
C GLY A 37 -18.90 -9.57 -4.48
N LEU A 38 -18.71 -8.39 -3.90
CA LEU A 38 -19.35 -7.14 -4.33
C LEU A 38 -18.61 -6.42 -5.47
N GLY A 39 -17.57 -7.02 -6.02
CA GLY A 39 -16.86 -6.51 -7.19
C GLY A 39 -15.57 -5.72 -6.89
N MET A 40 -15.08 -5.72 -5.64
CA MET A 40 -13.77 -5.14 -5.32
C MET A 40 -12.65 -5.96 -5.98
N SER A 41 -11.69 -5.27 -6.58
CA SER A 41 -10.63 -5.92 -7.38
C SER A 41 -9.59 -6.67 -6.54
N ALA A 42 -9.40 -6.24 -5.31
CA ALA A 42 -8.47 -6.80 -4.32
C ALA A 42 -8.80 -6.20 -2.95
N VAL A 43 -7.99 -6.50 -1.94
CA VAL A 43 -8.02 -5.84 -0.63
C VAL A 43 -6.63 -5.38 -0.22
N VAL A 44 -6.53 -4.30 0.58
CA VAL A 44 -5.30 -3.96 1.30
C VAL A 44 -5.43 -4.46 2.73
N TYR A 45 -4.42 -5.15 3.24
CA TYR A 45 -4.32 -5.50 4.66
C TYR A 45 -3.04 -4.94 5.28
N CYS A 46 -3.08 -4.66 6.57
CA CYS A 46 -2.02 -3.94 7.31
C CYS A 46 -1.77 -2.52 6.80
N GLY A 47 -2.79 -1.86 6.25
CA GLY A 47 -2.81 -0.41 6.07
C GLY A 47 -3.13 0.31 7.39
N SER A 48 -3.22 1.66 7.36
CA SER A 48 -3.58 2.47 8.54
C SER A 48 -4.93 2.07 9.11
N MET A 49 -5.93 1.78 8.25
CA MET A 49 -7.26 1.33 8.66
C MET A 49 -7.23 -0.05 9.32
N GLY A 50 -6.24 -0.88 9.02
CA GLY A 50 -6.06 -2.21 9.62
C GLY A 50 -5.31 -2.19 10.94
N ASP A 51 -5.08 -1.02 11.52
CA ASP A 51 -4.43 -0.83 12.82
C ASP A 51 -3.05 -1.52 12.92
N TRP A 52 -2.28 -1.50 11.82
CA TRP A 52 -0.99 -2.17 11.78
C TRP A 52 -0.06 -1.85 12.97
N PRO A 53 -0.08 -0.62 13.57
CA PRO A 53 0.78 -0.32 14.72
C PRO A 53 0.39 -1.06 16.00
N LEU A 54 -0.85 -1.54 16.08
CA LEU A 54 -1.40 -2.24 17.26
C LEU A 54 -1.27 -3.77 17.16
N LEU A 55 -0.86 -4.28 16.00
CA LEU A 55 -0.66 -5.71 15.76
C LEU A 55 0.81 -6.08 15.90
N THR A 56 1.08 -7.26 16.43
CA THR A 56 2.43 -7.83 16.36
C THR A 56 2.79 -8.17 14.91
N THR A 57 4.08 -8.31 14.64
CA THR A 57 4.54 -8.72 13.30
C THR A 57 3.96 -10.09 12.90
N GLU A 58 3.89 -11.02 13.84
CA GLU A 58 3.35 -12.37 13.65
C GLU A 58 1.85 -12.32 13.32
N GLN A 59 1.06 -11.53 14.05
CA GLN A 59 -0.36 -11.33 13.77
C GLN A 59 -0.60 -10.75 12.39
N ARG A 60 0.22 -9.78 11.97
CA ARG A 60 0.15 -9.19 10.63
C ARG A 60 0.44 -10.24 9.55
N MET A 61 1.51 -11.02 9.74
CA MET A 61 1.89 -12.09 8.82
C MET A 61 0.82 -13.18 8.74
N GLU A 62 0.27 -13.60 9.87
CA GLU A 62 -0.82 -14.58 9.92
C GLU A 62 -2.05 -14.08 9.14
N GLY A 63 -2.48 -12.84 9.35
CA GLY A 63 -3.62 -12.28 8.63
C GLY A 63 -3.41 -12.27 7.10
N VAL A 64 -2.20 -11.92 6.63
CA VAL A 64 -1.84 -12.00 5.21
C VAL A 64 -1.93 -13.44 4.71
N GLU A 65 -1.35 -14.41 5.42
CA GLU A 65 -1.40 -15.83 5.06
C GLU A 65 -2.83 -16.36 4.94
N ARG A 66 -3.69 -16.01 5.91
CA ARG A 66 -5.11 -16.41 5.92
C ARG A 66 -5.86 -15.87 4.70
N LEU A 67 -5.66 -14.62 4.35
CA LEU A 67 -6.28 -13.99 3.19
C LEU A 67 -5.80 -14.63 1.87
N VAL A 68 -4.48 -14.81 1.71
CA VAL A 68 -3.91 -15.44 0.51
C VAL A 68 -4.39 -16.89 0.37
N LYS A 69 -4.37 -17.67 1.47
CA LYS A 69 -4.87 -19.06 1.50
C LYS A 69 -6.36 -19.16 1.15
N ALA A 70 -7.12 -18.12 1.46
CA ALA A 70 -8.54 -18.05 1.09
C ALA A 70 -8.79 -17.65 -0.38
N GLY A 71 -7.74 -17.47 -1.18
CA GLY A 71 -7.80 -17.08 -2.59
C GLY A 71 -8.07 -15.60 -2.83
N ILE A 72 -7.91 -14.76 -1.80
CA ILE A 72 -8.11 -13.31 -1.91
C ILE A 72 -6.87 -12.65 -2.50
N LYS A 73 -7.06 -11.73 -3.45
CA LYS A 73 -5.96 -10.87 -3.92
C LYS A 73 -5.65 -9.82 -2.85
N VAL A 74 -4.42 -9.85 -2.33
CA VAL A 74 -4.00 -9.00 -1.19
C VAL A 74 -2.85 -8.10 -1.59
N VAL A 75 -3.00 -6.81 -1.32
CA VAL A 75 -1.92 -5.82 -1.27
C VAL A 75 -1.53 -5.64 0.20
N VAL A 76 -0.27 -5.81 0.52
CA VAL A 76 0.23 -5.79 1.90
C VAL A 76 0.82 -4.43 2.26
N GLY A 77 0.31 -3.82 3.32
CA GLY A 77 0.94 -2.65 3.94
C GLY A 77 2.20 -3.04 4.71
N THR A 78 3.33 -2.45 4.34
CA THR A 78 4.64 -2.75 4.95
C THR A 78 5.02 -1.82 6.09
N GLY A 79 4.09 -0.99 6.58
CA GLY A 79 4.35 -0.01 7.62
C GLY A 79 5.04 -0.64 8.85
N ALA A 80 6.12 -0.01 9.33
CA ALA A 80 6.83 -0.43 10.53
C ALA A 80 7.64 0.73 11.11
N VAL A 81 7.94 0.65 12.41
CA VAL A 81 8.76 1.67 13.09
C VAL A 81 10.20 1.65 12.60
N ASN A 82 10.70 0.49 12.15
CA ASN A 82 12.06 0.36 11.64
C ASN A 82 12.08 -0.33 10.26
N THR A 83 13.15 -0.06 9.51
CA THR A 83 13.32 -0.56 8.14
C THR A 83 13.45 -2.09 8.06
N ALA A 84 14.11 -2.72 9.03
CA ALA A 84 14.31 -4.16 9.02
C ALA A 84 12.97 -4.92 9.12
N THR A 85 12.08 -4.47 10.00
CA THR A 85 10.73 -5.04 10.12
C THR A 85 9.90 -4.80 8.85
N ALA A 86 9.96 -3.59 8.26
CA ALA A 86 9.26 -3.31 7.01
C ALA A 86 9.73 -4.23 5.87
N ALA A 87 11.04 -4.43 5.74
CA ALA A 87 11.63 -5.35 4.77
C ALA A 87 11.24 -6.82 5.04
N ALA A 88 11.22 -7.25 6.30
CA ALA A 88 10.81 -8.61 6.67
C ALA A 88 9.34 -8.88 6.31
N ILE A 89 8.45 -7.89 6.51
CA ILE A 89 7.04 -8.00 6.11
C ILE A 89 6.92 -8.09 4.57
N ALA A 90 7.69 -7.30 3.83
CA ALA A 90 7.70 -7.37 2.36
C ALA A 90 8.18 -8.75 1.86
N ALA A 91 9.29 -9.26 2.41
CA ALA A 91 9.81 -10.59 2.09
C ALA A 91 8.80 -11.71 2.40
N HIS A 92 8.13 -11.61 3.56
CA HIS A 92 7.07 -12.54 3.93
C HIS A 92 5.90 -12.49 2.93
N ALA A 93 5.43 -11.28 2.56
CA ALA A 93 4.35 -11.10 1.60
C ALA A 93 4.67 -11.78 0.26
N GLU A 94 5.90 -11.63 -0.25
CA GLU A 94 6.34 -12.33 -1.45
C GLU A 94 6.36 -13.84 -1.28
N LYS A 95 6.92 -14.33 -0.17
CA LYS A 95 7.03 -15.76 0.15
C LYS A 95 5.67 -16.46 0.18
N VAL A 96 4.65 -15.80 0.74
CA VAL A 96 3.30 -16.41 0.88
C VAL A 96 2.41 -16.19 -0.35
N GLY A 97 2.89 -15.48 -1.37
CA GLY A 97 2.16 -15.28 -2.61
C GLY A 97 1.14 -14.15 -2.56
N ALA A 98 1.39 -13.10 -1.77
CA ALA A 98 0.63 -11.87 -1.87
C ALA A 98 0.74 -11.25 -3.28
N HIS A 99 -0.09 -10.26 -3.59
CA HIS A 99 -0.25 -9.77 -4.95
C HIS A 99 0.36 -8.39 -5.19
N GLY A 100 0.69 -7.65 -4.11
CA GLY A 100 1.31 -6.33 -4.19
C GLY A 100 1.72 -5.79 -2.83
N LEU A 101 2.47 -4.69 -2.85
CA LEU A 101 2.90 -3.98 -1.65
C LEU A 101 2.42 -2.53 -1.68
N MET A 102 2.04 -2.03 -0.52
CA MET A 102 1.83 -0.61 -0.26
C MET A 102 2.89 -0.15 0.74
N VAL A 103 3.87 0.61 0.25
CA VAL A 103 5.07 0.97 1.00
C VAL A 103 4.96 2.41 1.50
N ILE A 104 5.03 2.60 2.82
CA ILE A 104 5.01 3.93 3.43
C ILE A 104 6.43 4.44 3.68
N PRO A 105 6.61 5.77 3.82
CA PRO A 105 7.89 6.35 4.22
C PRO A 105 8.36 5.84 5.58
N ARG A 106 9.64 5.98 5.86
CA ARG A 106 10.19 5.75 7.19
C ARG A 106 9.56 6.72 8.19
N LEU A 107 8.99 6.16 9.24
CA LEU A 107 8.28 6.91 10.29
C LEU A 107 9.25 7.53 11.32
N LEU A 108 8.74 8.54 12.06
CA LEU A 108 9.42 9.16 13.21
C LEU A 108 10.84 9.62 12.91
N SER A 109 11.12 9.87 11.65
CA SER A 109 12.41 10.45 11.26
C SER A 109 12.39 11.94 11.60
N ARG A 110 13.21 12.37 12.56
CA ARG A 110 13.45 13.80 12.81
C ARG A 110 14.06 14.51 11.60
N GLY A 111 14.65 13.73 10.71
CA GLY A 111 15.19 14.22 9.46
C GLY A 111 14.31 13.76 8.33
N THR A 112 13.73 14.70 7.61
CA THR A 112 13.19 14.52 6.27
C THR A 112 14.34 14.32 5.27
N VAL A 113 15.44 13.66 5.69
CA VAL A 113 16.61 13.45 4.87
C VAL A 113 16.27 12.45 3.78
N VAL A 114 16.25 12.93 2.55
CA VAL A 114 15.91 12.12 1.35
C VAL A 114 16.75 10.84 1.29
N ALA A 115 18.03 10.89 1.64
CA ALA A 115 18.92 9.73 1.65
C ALA A 115 18.43 8.62 2.61
N ALA A 116 17.90 8.97 3.79
CA ALA A 116 17.37 7.99 4.74
C ALA A 116 16.04 7.37 4.23
N GLN A 117 15.18 8.16 3.61
CA GLN A 117 13.96 7.67 2.97
C GLN A 117 14.30 6.77 1.79
N ARG A 118 15.26 7.16 0.95
CA ARG A 118 15.74 6.34 -0.16
C ARG A 118 16.27 4.98 0.32
N ALA A 119 17.09 4.96 1.38
CA ALA A 119 17.61 3.72 1.96
C ALA A 119 16.49 2.82 2.50
N HIS A 120 15.46 3.40 3.13
CA HIS A 120 14.30 2.67 3.61
C HIS A 120 13.50 2.04 2.46
N PHE A 121 13.09 2.84 1.48
CA PHE A 121 12.34 2.34 0.33
C PHE A 121 13.12 1.27 -0.44
N LYS A 122 14.41 1.49 -0.67
CA LYS A 122 15.29 0.53 -1.32
C LYS A 122 15.30 -0.81 -0.58
N ALA A 123 15.45 -0.81 0.73
CA ALA A 123 15.46 -2.04 1.53
C ALA A 123 14.13 -2.82 1.41
N VAL A 124 13.00 -2.12 1.47
CA VAL A 124 11.67 -2.75 1.36
C VAL A 124 11.43 -3.30 -0.05
N LEU A 125 11.70 -2.50 -1.09
CA LEU A 125 11.52 -2.91 -2.48
C LEU A 125 12.43 -4.08 -2.88
N SER A 126 13.68 -4.09 -2.39
CA SER A 126 14.63 -5.18 -2.63
C SER A 126 14.25 -6.48 -1.91
N ALA A 127 13.51 -6.40 -0.81
CA ALA A 127 13.08 -7.58 -0.04
C ALA A 127 11.97 -8.39 -0.72
N ALA A 128 11.27 -7.79 -1.69
CA ALA A 128 10.21 -8.45 -2.46
C ALA A 128 10.27 -8.01 -3.94
N PRO A 129 11.34 -8.38 -4.67
CA PRO A 129 11.64 -7.82 -5.99
C PRO A 129 10.63 -8.22 -7.08
N THR A 130 9.81 -9.23 -6.85
CA THR A 130 8.82 -9.70 -7.83
C THR A 130 7.41 -9.19 -7.55
N LEU A 131 7.14 -8.66 -6.37
CA LEU A 131 5.84 -8.07 -6.05
C LEU A 131 5.75 -6.63 -6.55
N PRO A 132 4.71 -6.28 -7.32
CA PRO A 132 4.45 -4.89 -7.69
C PRO A 132 4.19 -4.06 -6.42
N ALA A 133 4.76 -2.88 -6.36
CA ALA A 133 4.69 -1.99 -5.20
C ALA A 133 4.27 -0.59 -5.59
N VAL A 134 3.47 0.05 -4.74
CA VAL A 134 3.21 1.48 -4.79
C VAL A 134 3.78 2.17 -3.56
N ILE A 135 4.38 3.36 -3.75
CA ILE A 135 4.69 4.23 -2.62
C ILE A 135 3.41 4.95 -2.20
N TYR A 136 3.15 4.96 -0.91
CA TYR A 136 1.99 5.62 -0.33
C TYR A 136 2.39 6.89 0.39
N ASN A 137 1.98 8.02 -0.15
CA ASN A 137 2.04 9.31 0.51
C ASN A 137 0.80 9.56 1.35
N SER A 138 1.04 10.04 2.57
CA SER A 138 -0.01 10.53 3.45
C SER A 138 0.58 11.56 4.40
N PRO A 139 -0.16 12.64 4.73
CA PRO A 139 0.27 13.61 5.72
C PRO A 139 0.50 12.99 7.11
N TYR A 140 -0.12 11.85 7.40
CA TYR A 140 0.08 11.12 8.67
C TYR A 140 1.51 10.61 8.87
N TYR A 141 2.29 10.45 7.82
CA TYR A 141 3.64 9.85 7.91
C TYR A 141 4.77 10.88 8.00
N GLY A 142 4.44 12.18 7.93
CA GLY A 142 5.40 13.26 8.11
C GLY A 142 6.47 13.39 7.02
N TYR A 143 6.34 12.68 5.91
CA TYR A 143 7.21 12.78 4.76
C TYR A 143 6.41 12.62 3.46
N SER A 144 6.63 13.52 2.51
CA SER A 144 6.03 13.46 1.17
C SER A 144 7.11 13.11 0.15
N THR A 145 6.98 11.92 -0.45
CA THR A 145 7.85 11.48 -1.54
C THR A 145 7.55 12.34 -2.78
N LYS A 146 8.59 12.93 -3.34
CA LYS A 146 8.50 13.75 -4.57
C LYS A 146 9.03 12.97 -5.78
N ALA A 147 8.77 13.47 -6.97
CA ALA A 147 9.10 12.84 -8.24
C ALA A 147 10.58 12.43 -8.34
N ASP A 148 11.52 13.29 -7.92
CA ASP A 148 12.96 13.01 -7.97
C ASP A 148 13.31 11.72 -7.23
N LEU A 149 12.84 11.57 -5.99
CA LEU A 149 13.09 10.34 -5.22
C LEU A 149 12.38 9.15 -5.83
N PHE A 150 11.14 9.33 -6.28
CA PHE A 150 10.38 8.25 -6.90
C PHE A 150 11.11 7.68 -8.12
N PHE A 151 11.56 8.52 -9.04
CA PHE A 151 12.23 8.08 -10.25
C PHE A 151 13.63 7.51 -10.00
N GLN A 152 14.37 8.01 -8.99
CA GLN A 152 15.61 7.37 -8.56
C GLN A 152 15.35 5.92 -8.09
N LEU A 153 14.29 5.69 -7.33
CA LEU A 153 13.90 4.36 -6.87
C LEU A 153 13.40 3.48 -8.03
N ARG A 154 12.56 4.02 -8.90
CA ARG A 154 12.01 3.32 -10.08
C ARG A 154 13.09 2.86 -11.05
N ALA A 155 14.16 3.62 -11.19
CA ALA A 155 15.31 3.26 -12.02
C ALA A 155 16.01 1.99 -11.51
N GLU A 156 16.10 1.83 -10.18
CA GLU A 156 16.76 0.68 -9.53
C GLU A 156 15.80 -0.50 -9.26
N HIS A 157 14.50 -0.21 -9.05
CA HIS A 157 13.50 -1.18 -8.63
C HIS A 157 12.32 -1.23 -9.60
N LYS A 158 12.35 -2.17 -10.54
CA LYS A 158 11.29 -2.33 -11.55
C LYS A 158 9.94 -2.80 -10.99
N ASN A 159 9.92 -3.30 -9.77
CA ASN A 159 8.72 -3.62 -9.04
C ASN A 159 8.01 -2.40 -8.43
N LEU A 160 8.63 -1.22 -8.39
CA LEU A 160 7.93 0.02 -8.05
C LEU A 160 7.10 0.48 -9.25
N VAL A 161 5.80 0.22 -9.23
CA VAL A 161 4.90 0.36 -10.38
C VAL A 161 3.89 1.50 -10.24
N GLY A 162 3.93 2.25 -9.16
CA GLY A 162 2.95 3.33 -9.01
C GLY A 162 3.03 4.08 -7.68
N PHE A 163 2.01 4.89 -7.49
CA PHE A 163 1.92 5.84 -6.40
C PHE A 163 0.51 5.88 -5.82
N LYS A 164 0.37 5.90 -4.50
CA LYS A 164 -0.90 6.17 -3.82
C LYS A 164 -0.79 7.51 -3.12
N GLU A 165 -1.72 8.42 -3.38
CA GLU A 165 -1.74 9.74 -2.76
C GLU A 165 -2.97 9.97 -1.88
N PHE A 166 -2.74 10.33 -0.62
CA PHE A 166 -3.77 10.65 0.37
C PHE A 166 -3.82 12.15 0.73
N GLY A 167 -3.01 12.98 0.13
CA GLY A 167 -3.08 14.44 0.27
C GLY A 167 -4.40 15.00 -0.30
N GLY A 168 -4.53 16.29 -0.35
CA GLY A 168 -5.68 16.93 -0.99
C GLY A 168 -5.63 16.86 -2.51
N TYR A 169 -6.55 17.57 -3.17
CA TYR A 169 -6.63 17.61 -4.63
C TYR A 169 -5.34 18.08 -5.30
N ALA A 170 -4.65 19.07 -4.69
CA ALA A 170 -3.38 19.57 -5.21
C ALA A 170 -2.26 18.51 -5.20
N ASP A 171 -2.16 17.72 -4.12
CA ASP A 171 -1.16 16.65 -4.02
C ASP A 171 -1.47 15.51 -5.01
N LEU A 172 -2.74 15.20 -5.21
CA LEU A 172 -3.16 14.18 -6.18
C LEU A 172 -2.88 14.65 -7.62
N SER A 173 -3.17 15.92 -7.94
CA SER A 173 -2.81 16.52 -9.24
C SER A 173 -1.30 16.51 -9.45
N TYR A 174 -0.51 16.86 -8.43
CA TYR A 174 0.94 16.77 -8.51
C TYR A 174 1.42 15.34 -8.80
N ALA A 175 0.87 14.34 -8.10
CA ALA A 175 1.23 12.95 -8.34
C ALA A 175 0.89 12.50 -9.77
N ALA A 176 -0.28 12.93 -10.28
CA ALA A 176 -0.70 12.66 -11.65
C ALA A 176 0.24 13.29 -12.68
N GLU A 177 0.56 14.57 -12.51
CA GLU A 177 1.36 15.33 -13.49
C GLU A 177 2.85 14.99 -13.43
N ALA A 178 3.41 14.99 -12.20
CA ALA A 178 4.86 14.90 -12.01
C ALA A 178 5.38 13.46 -11.86
N ILE A 179 4.53 12.49 -11.55
CA ILE A 179 4.95 11.09 -11.31
C ILE A 179 4.31 10.17 -12.35
N THR A 180 3.02 9.92 -12.23
CA THR A 180 2.39 8.88 -13.06
C THR A 180 2.12 9.33 -14.49
N GLY A 181 1.96 10.61 -14.75
CA GLY A 181 1.86 11.16 -16.12
C GLY A 181 3.18 11.14 -16.91
N ALA A 182 4.31 10.97 -16.23
CA ALA A 182 5.62 10.92 -16.89
C ALA A 182 5.96 9.53 -17.48
N ASP A 183 5.23 8.48 -17.10
CA ASP A 183 5.43 7.10 -17.57
C ASP A 183 4.07 6.39 -17.59
N ALA A 184 3.60 6.02 -18.77
CA ALA A 184 2.28 5.40 -18.98
C ALA A 184 2.12 4.01 -18.29
N ASP A 185 3.20 3.37 -17.90
CA ASP A 185 3.17 2.11 -17.18
C ASP A 185 2.96 2.28 -15.67
N LEU A 186 3.02 3.51 -15.17
CA LEU A 186 2.83 3.80 -13.75
C LEU A 186 1.35 3.91 -13.41
N LYS A 187 1.01 3.45 -12.20
CA LYS A 187 -0.34 3.42 -11.65
C LYS A 187 -0.54 4.50 -10.61
N LEU A 188 -1.60 5.29 -10.75
CA LEU A 188 -2.05 6.24 -9.73
C LEU A 188 -3.23 5.68 -8.95
N MET A 189 -3.05 5.56 -7.64
CA MET A 189 -4.10 5.13 -6.73
C MET A 189 -4.55 6.29 -5.84
N ILE A 190 -5.84 6.57 -5.84
CA ILE A 190 -6.45 7.59 -4.99
C ILE A 190 -6.50 7.05 -3.56
N GLY A 191 -6.00 7.82 -2.60
CA GLY A 191 -5.88 7.38 -1.20
C GLY A 191 -6.98 7.90 -0.28
N VAL A 192 -7.81 8.86 -0.73
CA VAL A 192 -8.84 9.50 0.09
C VAL A 192 -10.19 9.53 -0.62
N ASP A 193 -11.23 9.13 0.09
CA ASP A 193 -12.58 8.94 -0.47
C ASP A 193 -13.15 10.22 -1.11
N THR A 194 -12.94 11.36 -0.47
CA THR A 194 -13.45 12.66 -0.95
C THR A 194 -12.80 13.13 -2.25
N ALA A 195 -11.64 12.58 -2.64
CA ALA A 195 -10.94 12.93 -3.87
C ALA A 195 -11.16 11.92 -5.01
N VAL A 196 -12.00 10.90 -4.84
CA VAL A 196 -12.22 9.85 -5.84
C VAL A 196 -12.69 10.43 -7.17
N TYR A 197 -13.69 11.31 -7.14
CA TYR A 197 -14.17 11.97 -8.37
C TYR A 197 -13.04 12.77 -9.06
N HIS A 198 -12.31 13.60 -8.31
CA HIS A 198 -11.20 14.38 -8.85
C HIS A 198 -10.11 13.47 -9.45
N GLY A 199 -9.77 12.39 -8.75
CA GLY A 199 -8.74 11.46 -9.19
C GLY A 199 -9.08 10.79 -10.52
N TYR A 200 -10.31 10.30 -10.69
CA TYR A 200 -10.71 9.68 -11.96
C TYR A 200 -10.89 10.67 -13.08
N VAL A 201 -11.54 11.81 -12.81
CA VAL A 201 -11.92 12.76 -13.87
C VAL A 201 -10.76 13.67 -14.28
N ASN A 202 -9.95 14.13 -13.33
CA ASN A 202 -8.93 15.15 -13.59
C ASN A 202 -7.49 14.60 -13.53
N CYS A 203 -7.27 13.45 -12.89
CA CYS A 203 -5.93 12.91 -12.70
C CYS A 203 -5.70 11.58 -13.43
N ASN A 204 -6.67 11.07 -14.18
CA ASN A 204 -6.59 9.80 -14.90
C ASN A 204 -6.10 8.65 -13.99
N ALA A 205 -6.60 8.59 -12.77
CA ALA A 205 -6.20 7.55 -11.81
C ALA A 205 -6.69 6.17 -12.24
N ASP A 206 -5.88 5.15 -12.00
CA ASP A 206 -6.18 3.75 -12.33
C ASP A 206 -7.13 3.10 -11.32
N GLY A 207 -7.16 3.62 -10.10
CA GLY A 207 -7.99 3.06 -9.05
C GLY A 207 -7.95 3.85 -7.76
N ALA A 208 -8.62 3.29 -6.74
CA ALA A 208 -8.68 3.86 -5.40
C ALA A 208 -8.36 2.81 -4.35
N ILE A 209 -7.52 3.18 -3.38
CA ILE A 209 -7.28 2.42 -2.15
C ILE A 209 -7.80 3.26 -1.00
N THR A 210 -9.02 3.00 -0.56
CA THR A 210 -9.73 3.86 0.38
C THR A 210 -10.18 3.10 1.63
N GLY A 211 -10.74 3.83 2.61
CA GLY A 211 -11.21 3.26 3.86
C GLY A 211 -12.68 2.83 3.85
N ILE A 212 -13.39 3.10 2.77
CA ILE A 212 -14.80 2.69 2.62
C ILE A 212 -14.84 1.28 2.06
N GLY A 213 -15.29 0.34 2.87
CA GLY A 213 -15.47 -1.06 2.49
C GLY A 213 -16.42 -1.79 3.43
#